data_689cd6a0409d911999ef740e959439c5
#
_entry.id   689cd6a0409d911999ef740e959439c5
#
_cell.length_a   1.000
_cell.length_b   1.000
_cell.length_c   1.000
_cell.angle_alpha   90.00
_cell.angle_beta   90.00
_cell.angle_gamma   90.00
#
_symmetry.space_group_name_H-M   'P 1'
#
loop_
_entity.id
_entity.type
_entity.pdbx_description
1 polymer ?
#
loop_
_entity_poly.entity_id
_entity_poly.type
_entity_poly.pdbx_seq_one_letter_code
_entity_poly.pdbx_strand_id
1 'polypeptide(L)'
;GAGNTADAGNAAETKKTEAVSATMRVVLEHASPFHEYTVSFLAYAVWDPTQMYNHITNNWGDKPHEIPFDVRQEASGLFAREYLVQWLKDNPDTDVVRFTTFFYHFTLVFGSDAKEKFVDWFGYGATVSVKALEEFQAEYGYALRPEDIVDNGYYNSSFRVPTRQYRDYMDFIQRFVAEKARELVELVHQAGRKAMMFLGDNWIGTEPYGAYFPEIGLDAVVGSVGGGATLRLISDIPGVSYTEGRFLPYFFPDTFYEGNDPVPEAVENWICARRALMRKPVDRIGYGGYLSLAYKFPGFVDYIEKVAEEFREIYGNIGGSRPFCGLKAAVLNCWGKLRSWQPYMVAHALWYKQTYTYFGILEALSGAGVDVVFMSFDDIRSSGIPEDVDVIINAGDAGTAWSGGDEWLDEQIVTAVRRFVWEGGGFVGVGEPSAVQRGGRYFQLADVLGVDKEQGFPLSTDKYHVTQADSHFITQDVPRDESGRLVLDFGEGMKNVYALGTDTEIGEYSDHEVHLSAHPYGRGRGVYLAGLPYSHE
;
A
#
# COMPACT_ATOMS: atom_id res chain seq x y z
N GLY A 1 -32.33 -4.60 7.16
CA GLY A 1 -33.62 -4.08 7.59
C GLY A 1 -33.97 -4.51 9.00
N ALA A 2 -34.50 -3.53 9.76
CA ALA A 2 -35.18 -3.66 11.06
C ALA A 2 -34.33 -4.12 12.26
N GLY A 3 -33.87 -3.25 13.19
CA GLY A 3 -34.73 -2.69 14.23
C GLY A 3 -34.88 -3.61 15.43
N ASN A 4 -34.12 -3.37 16.51
CA ASN A 4 -34.69 -3.59 17.84
C ASN A 4 -34.04 -2.63 18.85
N THR A 5 -34.88 -1.71 19.30
CA THR A 5 -34.72 -0.89 20.48
C THR A 5 -34.89 -1.75 21.72
N ALA A 6 -33.93 -1.71 22.62
CA ALA A 6 -34.12 -2.08 24.00
C ALA A 6 -33.80 -0.88 24.88
N ASP A 7 -34.85 -0.32 25.40
CA ASP A 7 -34.92 0.69 26.44
C ASP A 7 -34.38 0.09 27.76
N ALA A 8 -33.41 0.74 28.37
CA ALA A 8 -33.11 0.56 29.78
C ALA A 8 -32.68 1.88 30.37
N GLY A 9 -33.66 2.59 30.89
CA GLY A 9 -33.43 3.73 31.74
C GLY A 9 -32.66 3.36 33.00
N ASN A 10 -31.60 4.10 33.27
CA ASN A 10 -31.20 4.37 34.64
C ASN A 10 -30.56 5.78 34.68
N ALA A 11 -31.28 6.66 35.37
CA ALA A 11 -30.87 8.02 35.58
C ALA A 11 -29.69 8.05 36.57
N ALA A 12 -28.51 8.32 36.08
CA ALA A 12 -27.43 8.86 36.88
C ALA A 12 -27.34 10.36 36.55
N GLU A 13 -27.60 11.20 37.57
CA GLU A 13 -27.38 12.64 37.49
C GLU A 13 -25.94 12.95 37.11
N THR A 14 -25.68 13.13 35.85
CA THR A 14 -24.42 13.69 35.36
C THR A 14 -24.50 15.19 35.52
N LYS A 15 -23.72 15.74 36.44
CA LYS A 15 -23.45 17.17 36.48
C LYS A 15 -23.00 17.60 35.07
N LYS A 16 -23.87 18.35 34.41
CA LYS A 16 -23.52 19.06 33.17
C LYS A 16 -22.38 20.01 33.51
N THR A 17 -21.18 19.63 33.15
CA THR A 17 -20.10 20.58 32.96
C THR A 17 -20.51 21.40 31.74
N GLU A 18 -20.86 22.66 31.91
CA GLU A 18 -21.07 23.57 30.82
C GLU A 18 -19.77 23.65 30.02
N ALA A 19 -19.77 23.01 28.86
CA ALA A 19 -18.71 23.20 27.88
C ALA A 19 -18.76 24.66 27.47
N VAL A 20 -17.79 25.43 27.92
CA VAL A 20 -17.54 26.79 27.41
C VAL A 20 -17.23 26.60 25.93
N SER A 21 -18.20 26.85 25.07
CA SER A 21 -18.00 26.92 23.63
C SER A 21 -17.15 28.15 23.34
N ALA A 22 -15.84 28.00 23.39
CA ALA A 22 -14.93 29.01 22.88
C ALA A 22 -15.00 28.94 21.36
N THR A 23 -15.78 29.88 20.78
CA THR A 23 -15.80 30.04 19.33
C THR A 23 -14.46 30.66 18.93
N MET A 24 -13.57 29.85 18.38
CA MET A 24 -12.35 30.35 17.75
C MET A 24 -12.69 30.98 16.40
N ARG A 25 -12.30 32.22 16.23
CA ARG A 25 -12.41 32.93 14.95
C ARG A 25 -11.02 32.99 14.32
N VAL A 26 -10.90 32.41 13.15
CA VAL A 26 -9.69 32.53 12.32
C VAL A 26 -9.90 33.73 11.38
N VAL A 27 -8.92 34.60 11.32
CA VAL A 27 -8.92 35.75 10.40
C VAL A 27 -7.72 35.60 9.49
N LEU A 28 -7.98 35.58 8.19
CA LEU A 28 -6.92 35.57 7.17
C LEU A 28 -6.64 37.04 6.78
N GLU A 29 -5.47 37.53 7.16
CA GLU A 29 -5.01 38.85 6.76
C GLU A 29 -4.20 38.70 5.45
N HIS A 30 -4.35 39.70 4.57
CA HIS A 30 -3.67 39.74 3.26
C HIS A 30 -3.97 38.56 2.33
N ALA A 31 -5.19 38.02 2.41
CA ALA A 31 -5.62 36.95 1.53
C ALA A 31 -5.52 37.37 0.05
N SER A 32 -4.86 36.54 -0.77
CA SER A 32 -4.77 36.76 -2.21
C SER A 32 -6.09 36.39 -2.88
N PRO A 33 -6.62 37.19 -3.83
CA PRO A 33 -7.82 36.83 -4.59
C PRO A 33 -7.65 35.49 -5.31
N PHE A 34 -8.74 34.73 -5.41
CA PHE A 34 -8.80 33.44 -6.10
C PHE A 34 -7.92 32.33 -5.52
N HIS A 35 -7.45 32.48 -4.29
CA HIS A 35 -6.76 31.42 -3.56
C HIS A 35 -7.71 30.74 -2.58
N GLU A 36 -7.58 29.43 -2.48
CA GLU A 36 -8.20 28.64 -1.44
C GLU A 36 -7.28 28.57 -0.22
N TYR A 37 -7.86 28.65 0.97
CA TYR A 37 -7.12 28.61 2.22
C TYR A 37 -7.67 27.53 3.13
N THR A 38 -6.80 26.66 3.62
CA THR A 38 -7.12 25.66 4.62
C THR A 38 -6.58 26.08 5.97
N VAL A 39 -7.39 25.94 7.00
CA VAL A 39 -6.95 26.13 8.37
C VAL A 39 -6.72 24.77 9.01
N SER A 40 -5.48 24.49 9.35
CA SER A 40 -5.08 23.26 10.03
C SER A 40 -4.47 23.59 11.38
N PHE A 41 -4.64 22.70 12.35
CA PHE A 41 -4.01 22.83 13.65
C PHE A 41 -3.65 21.43 14.18
N LEU A 42 -2.58 21.37 14.95
CA LEU A 42 -2.17 20.17 15.65
C LEU A 42 -2.96 20.08 16.97
N ALA A 43 -3.66 18.98 17.15
CA ALA A 43 -4.33 18.68 18.41
C ALA A 43 -3.50 17.70 19.24
N TYR A 44 -3.40 17.93 20.54
CA TYR A 44 -2.80 16.96 21.43
C TYR A 44 -3.74 15.77 21.63
N ALA A 45 -3.20 14.56 21.52
CA ALA A 45 -3.94 13.37 21.86
C ALA A 45 -4.14 13.31 23.38
N VAL A 46 -5.40 13.20 23.78
CA VAL A 46 -5.78 13.07 25.20
C VAL A 46 -6.06 11.63 25.60
N TRP A 47 -6.07 10.73 24.61
CA TRP A 47 -6.27 9.30 24.79
C TRP A 47 -5.54 8.55 23.67
N ASP A 48 -4.86 7.45 24.02
CA ASP A 48 -4.24 6.60 23.00
C ASP A 48 -5.31 5.99 22.09
N PRO A 49 -5.28 6.21 20.77
CA PRO A 49 -6.30 5.69 19.86
C PRO A 49 -6.37 4.16 19.85
N THR A 50 -5.25 3.46 20.05
CA THR A 50 -5.21 2.00 20.16
C THR A 50 -5.96 1.53 21.41
N GLN A 51 -5.78 2.22 22.50
CA GLN A 51 -6.53 1.94 23.74
C GLN A 51 -8.01 2.25 23.57
N MET A 52 -8.35 3.35 22.91
CA MET A 52 -9.73 3.70 22.61
C MET A 52 -10.41 2.60 21.81
N TYR A 53 -9.76 2.09 20.77
CA TYR A 53 -10.27 0.98 19.97
C TYR A 53 -10.50 -0.28 20.83
N ASN A 54 -9.54 -0.66 21.64
CA ASN A 54 -9.67 -1.81 22.54
C ASN A 54 -10.77 -1.63 23.61
N HIS A 55 -10.99 -0.44 24.11
CA HIS A 55 -12.10 -0.15 25.01
C HIS A 55 -13.45 -0.42 24.36
N ILE A 56 -13.58 -0.07 23.07
CA ILE A 56 -14.81 -0.28 22.30
C ILE A 56 -14.97 -1.77 21.93
N THR A 57 -13.93 -2.39 21.36
CA THR A 57 -14.04 -3.75 20.80
C THR A 57 -13.85 -4.86 21.82
N ASN A 58 -13.02 -4.64 22.84
CA ASN A 58 -12.66 -5.63 23.85
C ASN A 58 -13.31 -5.38 25.21
N ASN A 59 -14.23 -4.43 25.28
CA ASN A 59 -14.97 -4.08 26.49
C ASN A 59 -14.07 -3.78 27.70
N TRP A 60 -13.06 -2.93 27.50
CA TRP A 60 -12.11 -2.52 28.54
C TRP A 60 -12.62 -1.35 29.40
N GLY A 61 -13.93 -1.21 29.57
CA GLY A 61 -14.57 -0.05 30.20
C GLY A 61 -13.95 0.42 31.52
N ASP A 62 -13.45 -0.51 32.34
CA ASP A 62 -12.85 -0.20 33.66
C ASP A 62 -11.35 0.06 33.62
N LYS A 63 -10.69 -0.07 32.47
CA LYS A 63 -9.26 0.23 32.37
C LYS A 63 -9.03 1.73 32.27
N PRO A 64 -7.96 2.25 32.90
CA PRO A 64 -7.56 3.63 32.72
C PRO A 64 -7.31 3.96 31.24
N HIS A 65 -7.67 5.16 30.84
CA HIS A 65 -7.28 5.67 29.54
C HIS A 65 -5.79 6.05 29.57
N GLU A 66 -5.01 5.43 28.71
CA GLU A 66 -3.61 5.71 28.55
C GLU A 66 -3.41 6.77 27.47
N ILE A 67 -2.48 7.68 27.69
CA ILE A 67 -2.09 8.67 26.69
C ILE A 67 -0.87 8.18 25.91
N PRO A 68 -0.75 8.55 24.62
CA PRO A 68 0.43 8.24 23.84
C PRO A 68 1.70 8.80 24.50
N PHE A 69 2.77 8.03 24.46
CA PHE A 69 4.07 8.50 24.93
C PHE A 69 5.04 8.66 23.77
N ASP A 70 5.97 9.61 23.90
CA ASP A 70 6.95 9.93 22.90
C ASP A 70 8.33 9.42 23.34
N VAL A 71 8.85 8.41 22.62
CA VAL A 71 10.18 7.83 22.90
C VAL A 71 11.35 8.75 22.55
N ARG A 72 11.09 9.90 21.93
CA ARG A 72 12.09 10.98 21.78
C ARG A 72 12.40 11.65 23.11
N GLN A 73 11.50 11.57 24.07
CA GLN A 73 11.77 12.00 25.44
C GLN A 73 12.66 10.95 26.12
N GLU A 74 13.74 11.41 26.72
CA GLU A 74 14.74 10.53 27.34
C GLU A 74 14.13 9.56 28.36
N ALA A 75 13.25 10.04 29.23
CA ALA A 75 12.59 9.21 30.24
C ALA A 75 11.70 8.12 29.61
N SER A 76 10.98 8.43 28.54
CA SER A 76 10.13 7.47 27.83
C SER A 76 10.97 6.43 27.09
N GLY A 77 12.04 6.86 26.44
CA GLY A 77 12.96 5.95 25.76
C GLY A 77 13.65 5.00 26.74
N LEU A 78 14.11 5.51 27.88
CA LEU A 78 14.70 4.70 28.94
C LEU A 78 13.68 3.69 29.49
N PHE A 79 12.46 4.13 29.79
CA PHE A 79 11.39 3.25 30.27
C PHE A 79 11.11 2.09 29.30
N ALA A 80 11.02 2.37 28.00
CA ALA A 80 10.77 1.33 27.00
C ALA A 80 11.86 0.23 27.01
N ARG A 81 13.13 0.64 27.16
CA ARG A 81 14.27 -0.29 27.25
C ARG A 81 14.25 -1.10 28.55
N GLU A 82 14.08 -0.42 29.69
CA GLU A 82 14.04 -1.08 31.01
C GLU A 82 12.87 -2.07 31.11
N TYR A 83 11.71 -1.69 30.58
CA TYR A 83 10.55 -2.57 30.52
C TYR A 83 10.84 -3.83 29.72
N LEU A 84 11.45 -3.71 28.53
CA LEU A 84 11.82 -4.86 27.72
C LEU A 84 12.84 -5.75 28.46
N VAL A 85 13.86 -5.18 29.09
CA VAL A 85 14.86 -5.94 29.86
C VAL A 85 14.19 -6.72 30.99
N GLN A 86 13.25 -6.10 31.71
CA GLN A 86 12.51 -6.79 32.78
C GLN A 86 11.61 -7.88 32.20
N TRP A 87 10.87 -7.59 31.12
CA TRP A 87 10.03 -8.57 30.46
C TRP A 87 10.81 -9.82 30.00
N LEU A 88 12.00 -9.61 29.44
CA LEU A 88 12.90 -10.70 29.03
C LEU A 88 13.33 -11.59 30.19
N LYS A 89 13.53 -11.03 31.38
CA LYS A 89 13.87 -11.78 32.60
C LYS A 89 12.66 -12.56 33.10
N ASP A 90 11.47 -11.96 33.07
CA ASP A 90 10.24 -12.55 33.56
C ASP A 90 9.68 -13.66 32.65
N ASN A 91 10.12 -13.70 31.39
CA ASN A 91 9.71 -14.67 30.38
C ASN A 91 10.91 -15.48 29.84
N PRO A 92 11.58 -16.31 30.67
CA PRO A 92 12.81 -17.00 30.31
C PRO A 92 12.65 -18.03 29.18
N ASP A 93 11.45 -18.57 29.00
CA ASP A 93 11.15 -19.65 28.03
C ASP A 93 10.77 -19.10 26.64
N THR A 94 10.88 -17.80 26.41
CA THR A 94 10.57 -17.19 25.11
C THR A 94 11.75 -17.29 24.18
N ASP A 95 11.59 -17.93 23.03
CA ASP A 95 12.62 -18.03 21.98
C ASP A 95 12.64 -16.85 21.02
N VAL A 96 11.45 -16.30 20.72
CA VAL A 96 11.27 -15.20 19.77
C VAL A 96 10.41 -14.11 20.36
N VAL A 97 10.95 -12.90 20.41
CA VAL A 97 10.20 -11.70 20.80
C VAL A 97 9.61 -11.08 19.54
N ARG A 98 8.30 -11.02 19.47
CA ARG A 98 7.58 -10.40 18.37
C ARG A 98 7.09 -9.02 18.75
N PHE A 99 7.63 -8.01 18.08
CA PHE A 99 7.11 -6.66 18.11
C PHE A 99 5.92 -6.56 17.15
N THR A 100 4.82 -5.95 17.60
CA THR A 100 3.66 -5.76 16.71
C THR A 100 3.94 -4.64 15.73
N THR A 101 4.52 -3.56 16.20
CA THR A 101 5.02 -2.42 15.43
C THR A 101 5.92 -1.61 16.36
N PHE A 102 6.71 -0.70 15.80
CA PHE A 102 7.56 0.17 16.59
C PHE A 102 6.96 1.58 16.67
N PHE A 103 6.54 2.00 17.87
CA PHE A 103 6.27 3.40 18.24
C PHE A 103 5.24 4.13 17.37
N TYR A 104 4.22 3.49 16.88
CA TYR A 104 3.15 4.17 16.15
C TYR A 104 1.77 4.03 16.81
N HIS A 105 0.89 4.94 16.47
CA HIS A 105 -0.51 4.96 16.86
C HIS A 105 -1.37 4.99 15.61
N PHE A 106 -2.55 4.40 15.69
CA PHE A 106 -3.51 4.56 14.62
C PHE A 106 -4.37 5.82 14.83
N THR A 107 -4.87 6.34 13.72
CA THR A 107 -5.69 7.56 13.69
C THR A 107 -7.08 7.22 13.18
N LEU A 108 -8.10 7.69 13.89
CA LEU A 108 -9.48 7.59 13.44
C LEU A 108 -9.80 8.79 12.55
N VAL A 109 -10.34 8.52 11.36
CA VAL A 109 -10.78 9.55 10.43
C VAL A 109 -12.31 9.55 10.36
N PHE A 110 -12.90 10.70 10.62
CA PHE A 110 -14.34 10.87 10.65
C PHE A 110 -14.80 11.61 9.39
N GLY A 111 -15.94 11.19 8.85
CA GLY A 111 -16.60 11.91 7.78
C GLY A 111 -17.35 13.13 8.28
N SER A 112 -17.93 13.89 7.34
CA SER A 112 -18.72 15.10 7.64
C SER A 112 -19.94 14.86 8.53
N ASP A 113 -20.43 13.62 8.58
CA ASP A 113 -21.53 13.18 9.44
C ASP A 113 -21.06 12.71 10.83
N ALA A 114 -19.81 13.00 11.18
CA ALA A 114 -19.13 12.59 12.42
C ALA A 114 -19.12 11.07 12.66
N LYS A 115 -19.35 10.27 11.62
CA LYS A 115 -19.16 8.82 11.69
C LYS A 115 -17.74 8.46 11.29
N GLU A 116 -17.19 7.50 11.97
CA GLU A 116 -15.93 6.89 11.60
C GLU A 116 -16.02 6.35 10.16
N LYS A 117 -15.04 6.66 9.35
CA LYS A 117 -14.94 6.18 7.98
C LYS A 117 -13.86 5.13 7.84
N PHE A 118 -12.74 5.35 8.47
CA PHE A 118 -11.61 4.44 8.45
C PHE A 118 -10.64 4.76 9.58
N VAL A 119 -9.77 3.79 9.82
CA VAL A 119 -8.66 3.91 10.76
C VAL A 119 -7.38 4.02 9.95
N ASP A 120 -6.57 5.01 10.24
CA ASP A 120 -5.27 5.20 9.62
C ASP A 120 -4.14 4.98 10.64
N TRP A 121 -3.15 4.20 10.24
CA TRP A 121 -1.93 3.99 10.99
C TRP A 121 -0.91 5.05 10.58
N PHE A 122 -1.02 6.21 11.16
CA PHE A 122 -0.23 7.40 10.80
C PHE A 122 1.20 7.37 11.36
N GLY A 123 1.87 6.26 11.31
CA GLY A 123 3.15 6.13 11.98
C GLY A 123 2.96 5.93 13.48
N TYR A 124 3.69 6.61 14.31
CA TYR A 124 3.61 6.48 15.77
C TYR A 124 3.57 7.85 16.44
N GLY A 125 3.18 7.92 17.71
CA GLY A 125 2.95 9.18 18.43
C GLY A 125 4.13 10.13 18.46
N ALA A 126 5.35 9.62 18.36
CA ALA A 126 6.57 10.41 18.34
C ALA A 126 6.82 11.15 17.01
N THR A 127 6.07 10.88 15.94
CA THR A 127 6.35 11.45 14.61
C THR A 127 6.04 12.93 14.49
N VAL A 128 5.03 13.38 15.23
CA VAL A 128 4.51 14.77 15.22
C VAL A 128 4.42 15.37 16.61
N SER A 129 5.15 14.84 17.59
CA SER A 129 5.28 15.45 18.90
C SER A 129 5.96 16.80 18.80
N VAL A 130 5.78 17.66 19.80
CA VAL A 130 6.47 18.96 19.84
C VAL A 130 7.98 18.79 19.69
N LYS A 131 8.54 17.81 20.40
CA LYS A 131 9.97 17.51 20.32
C LYS A 131 10.39 17.04 18.93
N ALA A 132 9.60 16.18 18.29
CA ALA A 132 9.87 15.74 16.93
C ALA A 132 9.90 16.92 15.93
N LEU A 133 8.93 17.83 16.03
CA LEU A 133 8.88 19.01 15.17
C LEU A 133 10.04 19.97 15.39
N GLU A 134 10.47 20.14 16.65
CA GLU A 134 11.66 20.95 17.01
C GLU A 134 12.94 20.31 16.46
N GLU A 135 13.12 19.00 16.62
CA GLU A 135 14.28 18.26 16.11
C GLU A 135 14.32 18.30 14.58
N PHE A 136 13.17 18.10 13.91
CA PHE A 136 13.07 18.21 12.45
C PHE A 136 13.50 19.60 11.98
N GLN A 137 12.96 20.67 12.60
CA GLN A 137 13.32 22.04 12.25
C GLN A 137 14.80 22.32 12.45
N ALA A 138 15.39 21.81 13.54
CA ALA A 138 16.82 21.97 13.80
C ALA A 138 17.68 21.27 12.75
N GLU A 139 17.25 20.11 12.26
CA GLU A 139 18.01 19.30 11.31
C GLU A 139 17.85 19.79 9.86
N TYR A 140 16.61 20.04 9.44
CA TYR A 140 16.31 20.38 8.03
C TYR A 140 16.30 21.89 7.75
N GLY A 141 16.33 22.72 8.81
CA GLY A 141 16.38 24.18 8.68
C GLY A 141 15.05 24.86 8.36
N TYR A 142 13.93 24.13 8.41
CA TYR A 142 12.58 24.66 8.24
C TYR A 142 11.57 23.90 9.10
N ALA A 143 10.46 24.54 9.45
CA ALA A 143 9.41 23.91 10.23
C ALA A 143 8.42 23.13 9.33
N LEU A 144 8.05 21.91 9.76
CA LEU A 144 6.94 21.19 9.15
C LEU A 144 5.62 21.89 9.48
N ARG A 145 4.77 21.99 8.49
CA ARG A 145 3.39 22.46 8.64
C ARG A 145 2.43 21.26 8.55
N PRO A 146 1.23 21.37 9.10
CA PRO A 146 0.22 20.30 8.95
C PRO A 146 0.00 19.87 7.49
N GLU A 147 0.04 20.81 6.54
CA GLU A 147 -0.13 20.57 5.12
C GLU A 147 0.98 19.72 4.52
N ASP A 148 2.16 19.75 5.09
CA ASP A 148 3.29 18.92 4.64
C ASP A 148 3.11 17.44 5.01
N ILE A 149 2.19 17.15 5.94
CA ILE A 149 1.89 15.81 6.46
C ILE A 149 0.51 15.34 6.00
N VAL A 150 -0.47 16.26 6.07
CA VAL A 150 -1.87 16.00 5.73
C VAL A 150 -2.24 16.79 4.48
N ASP A 151 -2.46 16.09 3.40
CA ASP A 151 -2.81 16.70 2.12
C ASP A 151 -4.32 16.60 1.87
N ASN A 152 -5.02 17.73 1.88
CA ASN A 152 -6.47 17.83 1.67
C ASN A 152 -7.30 16.88 2.56
N GLY A 153 -6.89 16.67 3.80
CA GLY A 153 -7.52 15.74 4.74
C GLY A 153 -7.13 14.28 4.56
N TYR A 154 -6.21 13.97 3.67
CA TYR A 154 -5.60 12.66 3.55
C TYR A 154 -4.31 12.62 4.37
N TYR A 155 -4.27 11.78 5.37
CA TYR A 155 -3.11 11.64 6.27
C TYR A 155 -1.89 11.06 5.57
N ASN A 156 -2.05 10.65 4.34
CA ASN A 156 -1.03 9.90 3.68
C ASN A 156 -0.76 10.43 2.29
N SER A 157 0.34 11.14 2.17
CA SER A 157 0.82 11.62 0.87
C SER A 157 1.43 10.54 -0.02
N SER A 158 1.47 9.26 0.43
CA SER A 158 1.99 8.18 -0.41
C SER A 158 1.16 7.92 -1.66
N PHE A 159 -0.10 8.31 -1.67
CA PHE A 159 -0.93 8.29 -2.87
C PHE A 159 -0.53 9.35 -3.89
N ARG A 160 0.10 10.43 -3.45
CA ARG A 160 0.47 11.56 -4.27
C ARG A 160 1.96 11.54 -4.58
N VAL A 161 2.33 12.24 -5.61
CA VAL A 161 3.75 12.54 -5.88
C VAL A 161 4.32 13.23 -4.65
N PRO A 162 5.32 12.65 -3.98
CA PRO A 162 5.81 13.20 -2.72
C PRO A 162 6.49 14.54 -2.92
N THR A 163 6.09 15.52 -2.13
CA THR A 163 6.83 16.78 -2.03
C THR A 163 8.18 16.57 -1.38
N ARG A 164 9.10 17.53 -1.54
CA ARG A 164 10.38 17.51 -0.84
C ARG A 164 10.18 17.42 0.68
N GLN A 165 9.27 18.22 1.22
CA GLN A 165 8.97 18.25 2.66
C GLN A 165 8.51 16.88 3.15
N TYR A 166 7.67 16.20 2.37
CA TYR A 166 7.21 14.86 2.74
C TYR A 166 8.34 13.82 2.65
N ARG A 167 9.23 13.92 1.68
CA ARG A 167 10.42 13.05 1.58
C ARG A 167 11.36 13.25 2.78
N ASP A 168 11.64 14.51 3.13
CA ASP A 168 12.46 14.86 4.30
C ASP A 168 11.81 14.34 5.60
N TYR A 169 10.49 14.48 5.73
CA TYR A 169 9.73 13.95 6.86
C TYR A 169 9.79 12.42 6.95
N MET A 170 9.63 11.72 5.85
CA MET A 170 9.74 10.26 5.81
C MET A 170 11.14 9.77 6.19
N ASP A 171 12.19 10.40 5.68
CA ASP A 171 13.57 10.09 6.03
C ASP A 171 13.83 10.30 7.53
N PHE A 172 13.38 11.44 8.05
CA PHE A 172 13.49 11.77 9.47
C PHE A 172 12.85 10.72 10.39
N ILE A 173 11.62 10.27 10.04
CA ILE A 173 10.92 9.25 10.82
C ILE A 173 11.62 7.91 10.72
N GLN A 174 11.88 7.45 9.49
CA GLN A 174 12.45 6.12 9.26
C GLN A 174 13.79 5.94 9.96
N ARG A 175 14.64 6.95 9.91
CA ARG A 175 15.94 6.93 10.58
C ARG A 175 15.81 6.83 12.09
N PHE A 176 14.98 7.66 12.68
CA PHE A 176 14.72 7.63 14.13
C PHE A 176 14.14 6.29 14.59
N VAL A 177 13.14 5.77 13.87
CA VAL A 177 12.51 4.48 14.24
C VAL A 177 13.48 3.33 14.07
N ALA A 178 14.26 3.31 12.99
CA ALA A 178 15.28 2.28 12.79
C ALA A 178 16.31 2.26 13.92
N GLU A 179 16.77 3.44 14.37
CA GLU A 179 17.69 3.56 15.51
C GLU A 179 17.07 3.01 16.79
N LYS A 180 15.86 3.46 17.14
CA LYS A 180 15.19 3.02 18.38
C LYS A 180 14.78 1.56 18.34
N ALA A 181 14.34 1.07 17.20
CA ALA A 181 14.03 -0.35 17.01
C ALA A 181 15.28 -1.22 17.16
N ARG A 182 16.42 -0.79 16.58
CA ARG A 182 17.70 -1.50 16.73
C ARG A 182 18.11 -1.61 18.20
N GLU A 183 17.99 -0.54 18.99
CA GLU A 183 18.28 -0.59 20.42
C GLU A 183 17.48 -1.69 21.14
N LEU A 184 16.19 -1.86 20.80
CA LEU A 184 15.36 -2.89 21.40
C LEU A 184 15.72 -4.30 20.89
N VAL A 185 16.00 -4.43 19.60
CA VAL A 185 16.41 -5.70 18.99
C VAL A 185 17.73 -6.18 19.58
N GLU A 186 18.70 -5.29 19.80
CA GLU A 186 19.98 -5.61 20.45
C GLU A 186 19.77 -6.16 21.87
N LEU A 187 18.83 -5.61 22.65
CA LEU A 187 18.49 -6.15 23.99
C LEU A 187 17.93 -7.57 23.91
N VAL A 188 17.11 -7.85 22.90
CA VAL A 188 16.58 -9.21 22.64
C VAL A 188 17.73 -10.18 22.32
N HIS A 189 18.66 -9.77 21.45
CA HIS A 189 19.80 -10.59 21.06
C HIS A 189 20.78 -10.82 22.24
N GLN A 190 21.01 -9.80 23.07
CA GLN A 190 21.82 -9.92 24.29
C GLN A 190 21.23 -10.93 25.28
N ALA A 191 19.91 -11.11 25.26
CA ALA A 191 19.23 -12.15 26.03
C ALA A 191 19.26 -13.53 25.35
N GLY A 192 19.97 -13.69 24.23
CA GLY A 192 20.09 -14.95 23.48
C GLY A 192 18.84 -15.35 22.70
N ARG A 193 17.99 -14.40 22.34
CA ARG A 193 16.68 -14.64 21.69
C ARG A 193 16.63 -13.97 20.33
N LYS A 194 15.65 -14.38 19.50
CA LYS A 194 15.39 -13.79 18.19
C LYS A 194 14.38 -12.66 18.29
N ALA A 195 14.54 -11.68 17.43
CA ALA A 195 13.62 -10.56 17.29
C ALA A 195 12.83 -10.68 15.97
N MET A 196 11.53 -10.56 16.06
CA MET A 196 10.61 -10.58 14.91
C MET A 196 9.73 -9.35 14.94
N MET A 197 9.38 -8.82 13.79
CA MET A 197 8.37 -7.76 13.68
C MET A 197 7.14 -8.25 12.93
N PHE A 198 5.96 -7.98 13.48
CA PHE A 198 4.72 -8.06 12.74
C PHE A 198 4.55 -6.79 11.92
N LEU A 199 4.50 -6.96 10.62
CA LEU A 199 4.21 -5.87 9.69
C LEU A 199 2.69 -5.71 9.63
N GLY A 200 2.20 -4.63 10.21
CA GLY A 200 0.84 -4.17 10.00
C GLY A 200 0.68 -3.56 8.61
N ASP A 201 -0.45 -2.95 8.38
CA ASP A 201 -0.78 -2.37 7.07
C ASP A 201 -0.03 -1.05 6.81
N ASN A 202 0.50 -0.43 7.85
CA ASN A 202 1.28 0.80 7.76
C ASN A 202 2.71 0.62 8.28
N TRP A 203 3.68 0.91 7.44
CA TRP A 203 5.11 0.72 7.71
C TRP A 203 5.91 2.02 7.70
N ILE A 204 5.24 3.16 7.90
CA ILE A 204 5.85 4.48 7.70
C ILE A 204 7.16 4.67 8.45
N GLY A 205 7.22 4.21 9.68
CA GLY A 205 8.43 4.29 10.50
C GLY A 205 9.37 3.09 10.37
N THR A 206 8.89 1.98 9.81
CA THR A 206 9.64 0.72 9.72
C THR A 206 9.49 0.10 8.33
N GLU A 207 9.45 0.91 7.31
CA GLU A 207 9.25 0.47 5.94
C GLU A 207 10.34 -0.54 5.51
N PRO A 208 9.96 -1.80 5.20
CA PRO A 208 10.93 -2.89 5.05
C PRO A 208 11.80 -2.77 3.78
N TYR A 209 11.40 -1.92 2.85
CA TYR A 209 12.14 -1.68 1.60
C TYR A 209 12.96 -0.39 1.65
N GLY A 210 12.95 0.32 2.79
CA GLY A 210 13.75 1.51 3.01
C GLY A 210 15.20 1.20 3.37
N ALA A 211 16.09 2.16 3.17
CA ALA A 211 17.53 1.99 3.40
C ALA A 211 17.90 1.64 4.85
N TYR A 212 17.11 2.11 5.81
CA TYR A 212 17.38 1.93 7.24
C TYR A 212 16.84 0.60 7.80
N PHE A 213 15.93 -0.09 7.12
CA PHE A 213 15.30 -1.29 7.65
C PHE A 213 16.31 -2.41 7.99
N PRO A 214 17.29 -2.74 7.14
CA PRO A 214 18.29 -3.77 7.45
C PRO A 214 19.13 -3.45 8.70
N GLU A 215 19.28 -2.16 9.04
CA GLU A 215 20.05 -1.71 10.21
C GLU A 215 19.35 -2.03 11.54
N ILE A 216 18.05 -2.32 11.52
CA ILE A 216 17.29 -2.73 12.71
C ILE A 216 17.80 -4.07 13.23
N GLY A 217 18.26 -4.96 12.34
CA GLY A 217 18.82 -6.25 12.71
C GLY A 217 17.77 -7.31 13.09
N LEU A 218 16.54 -7.19 12.61
CA LEU A 218 15.50 -8.20 12.82
C LEU A 218 15.88 -9.56 12.24
N ASP A 219 15.61 -10.64 12.97
CA ASP A 219 15.78 -12.00 12.46
C ASP A 219 14.66 -12.40 11.52
N ALA A 220 13.45 -11.90 11.76
CA ALA A 220 12.29 -12.28 10.97
C ALA A 220 11.24 -11.18 10.89
N VAL A 221 10.38 -11.32 9.91
CA VAL A 221 9.14 -10.55 9.78
C VAL A 221 7.95 -11.48 9.57
N VAL A 222 6.79 -11.05 10.03
CA VAL A 222 5.52 -11.74 9.83
C VAL A 222 4.47 -10.75 9.36
N GLY A 223 3.65 -11.15 8.41
CA GLY A 223 2.55 -10.32 7.91
C GLY A 223 1.37 -11.16 7.44
N SER A 224 0.22 -10.53 7.25
CA SER A 224 -0.98 -11.18 6.74
C SER A 224 -0.86 -11.44 5.24
N VAL A 225 -1.24 -12.62 4.80
CA VAL A 225 -1.26 -13.04 3.40
C VAL A 225 -2.66 -13.49 3.01
N GLY A 226 -3.30 -12.74 2.15
CA GLY A 226 -4.62 -13.04 1.60
C GLY A 226 -4.63 -13.08 0.06
N GLY A 227 -3.49 -12.79 -0.57
CA GLY A 227 -3.33 -12.78 -2.02
C GLY A 227 -1.88 -12.96 -2.43
N GLY A 228 -1.63 -12.97 -3.73
CA GLY A 228 -0.29 -13.07 -4.29
C GLY A 228 0.56 -11.84 -3.98
N ALA A 229 -0.02 -10.66 -4.10
CA ALA A 229 0.67 -9.41 -3.80
C ALA A 229 1.04 -9.32 -2.31
N THR A 230 0.15 -9.66 -1.39
CA THR A 230 0.43 -9.63 0.05
C THR A 230 1.48 -10.66 0.46
N LEU A 231 1.46 -11.85 -0.13
CA LEU A 231 2.52 -12.84 0.10
C LEU A 231 3.87 -12.30 -0.36
N ARG A 232 3.91 -11.70 -1.55
CA ARG A 232 5.12 -11.11 -2.10
C ARG A 232 5.67 -9.98 -1.24
N LEU A 233 4.79 -9.13 -0.69
CA LEU A 233 5.17 -8.05 0.23
C LEU A 233 5.98 -8.56 1.41
N ILE A 234 5.74 -9.78 1.86
CA ILE A 234 6.46 -10.40 2.96
C ILE A 234 7.69 -11.14 2.45
N SER A 235 7.54 -11.97 1.42
CA SER A 235 8.63 -12.82 0.92
C SER A 235 9.78 -12.03 0.32
N ASP A 236 9.55 -10.84 -0.21
CA ASP A 236 10.57 -9.99 -0.84
C ASP A 236 11.32 -9.08 0.16
N ILE A 237 10.96 -9.08 1.45
CA ILE A 237 11.62 -8.23 2.45
C ILE A 237 13.11 -8.58 2.57
N PRO A 238 14.00 -7.58 2.45
CA PRO A 238 15.43 -7.79 2.57
C PRO A 238 15.90 -7.79 4.04
N GLY A 239 17.08 -8.35 4.28
CA GLY A 239 17.80 -8.19 5.55
C GLY A 239 17.28 -9.03 6.72
N VAL A 240 16.37 -9.99 6.49
CA VAL A 240 15.87 -10.91 7.50
C VAL A 240 16.28 -12.34 7.20
N SER A 241 16.41 -13.19 8.23
CA SER A 241 16.80 -14.59 8.09
C SER A 241 15.65 -15.46 7.61
N TYR A 242 14.42 -15.13 7.98
CA TYR A 242 13.22 -15.84 7.54
C TYR A 242 11.99 -14.94 7.54
N THR A 243 11.00 -15.34 6.76
CA THR A 243 9.71 -14.65 6.59
C THR A 243 8.56 -15.57 6.98
N GLU A 244 7.51 -15.00 7.55
CA GLU A 244 6.34 -15.74 8.00
C GLU A 244 5.05 -15.11 7.48
N GLY A 245 4.21 -15.89 6.83
CA GLY A 245 2.88 -15.50 6.37
C GLY A 245 1.82 -15.86 7.40
N ARG A 246 1.06 -14.89 7.86
CA ARG A 246 -0.19 -15.13 8.59
C ARG A 246 -1.28 -15.40 7.56
N PHE A 247 -1.66 -16.65 7.44
CA PHE A 247 -2.87 -17.00 6.73
C PHE A 247 -4.06 -16.66 7.60
N LEU A 248 -4.79 -15.65 7.22
CA LEU A 248 -5.90 -15.13 7.98
C LEU A 248 -7.00 -14.74 7.01
N PRO A 249 -8.14 -15.42 7.03
CA PRO A 249 -9.38 -14.83 6.54
C PRO A 249 -9.59 -13.55 7.32
N TYR A 250 -10.23 -12.62 6.69
CA TYR A 250 -10.35 -11.26 7.17
C TYR A 250 -10.76 -11.16 8.64
N PHE A 251 -10.67 -10.00 9.21
CA PHE A 251 -10.73 -9.66 10.62
C PHE A 251 -11.77 -10.47 11.41
N PHE A 252 -11.34 -11.06 12.52
CA PHE A 252 -12.04 -12.10 13.24
C PHE A 252 -13.50 -11.84 13.63
N PRO A 253 -13.98 -10.62 13.97
CA PRO A 253 -15.40 -10.44 14.26
C PRO A 253 -16.28 -10.56 13.02
N ASP A 254 -15.73 -10.25 11.85
CA ASP A 254 -16.48 -10.24 10.59
C ASP A 254 -16.50 -11.60 9.91
N THR A 255 -15.51 -12.43 10.20
CA THR A 255 -15.40 -13.78 9.63
C THR A 255 -15.86 -14.86 10.62
N PHE A 256 -15.49 -14.75 11.90
CA PHE A 256 -15.75 -15.78 12.92
C PHE A 256 -16.92 -15.42 13.85
N TYR A 257 -18.12 -15.27 13.30
CA TYR A 257 -19.33 -15.05 14.05
C TYR A 257 -20.31 -16.22 13.91
N GLU A 258 -21.22 -16.36 14.85
CA GLU A 258 -22.21 -17.45 14.87
C GLU A 258 -23.10 -17.40 13.62
N GLY A 259 -23.16 -18.50 12.89
CA GLY A 259 -23.93 -18.64 11.66
C GLY A 259 -23.16 -18.34 10.38
N ASN A 260 -21.91 -17.89 10.46
CA ASN A 260 -21.05 -17.75 9.28
C ASN A 260 -20.18 -19.01 9.03
N ASP A 261 -19.74 -19.18 7.81
CA ASP A 261 -18.76 -20.20 7.40
C ASP A 261 -17.48 -19.51 6.90
N PRO A 262 -16.36 -19.59 7.63
CA PRO A 262 -15.10 -18.98 7.23
C PRO A 262 -14.34 -19.76 6.15
N VAL A 263 -14.78 -20.97 5.76
CA VAL A 263 -14.06 -21.83 4.83
C VAL A 263 -14.00 -21.23 3.42
N PRO A 264 -15.08 -20.72 2.81
CA PRO A 264 -15.04 -20.15 1.48
C PRO A 264 -14.01 -19.03 1.34
N GLU A 265 -13.96 -18.08 2.29
CA GLU A 265 -12.98 -17.00 2.31
C GLU A 265 -11.56 -17.53 2.45
N ALA A 266 -11.35 -18.53 3.30
CA ALA A 266 -10.04 -19.17 3.46
C ALA A 266 -9.57 -19.87 2.17
N VAL A 267 -10.48 -20.52 1.46
CA VAL A 267 -10.18 -21.17 0.17
C VAL A 267 -9.74 -20.15 -0.86
N GLU A 268 -10.47 -19.05 -1.00
CA GLU A 268 -10.15 -17.97 -1.93
C GLU A 268 -8.79 -17.35 -1.62
N ASN A 269 -8.57 -16.96 -0.37
CA ASN A 269 -7.28 -16.41 0.09
C ASN A 269 -6.11 -17.35 -0.22
N TRP A 270 -6.28 -18.66 -0.01
CA TRP A 270 -5.21 -19.62 -0.29
C TRP A 270 -4.96 -19.77 -1.80
N ILE A 271 -5.99 -19.86 -2.61
CA ILE A 271 -5.86 -19.94 -4.06
C ILE A 271 -5.10 -18.73 -4.60
N CYS A 272 -5.42 -17.53 -4.12
CA CYS A 272 -4.75 -16.30 -4.53
C CYS A 272 -3.29 -16.25 -4.03
N ALA A 273 -3.05 -16.55 -2.77
CA ALA A 273 -1.70 -16.50 -2.19
C ALA A 273 -0.76 -17.56 -2.77
N ARG A 274 -1.26 -18.78 -3.01
CA ARG A 274 -0.48 -19.91 -3.50
C ARG A 274 0.26 -19.62 -4.81
N ARG A 275 -0.29 -18.80 -5.68
CA ARG A 275 0.35 -18.39 -6.95
C ARG A 275 1.73 -17.81 -6.73
N ALA A 276 1.89 -16.94 -5.72
CA ALA A 276 3.14 -16.26 -5.45
C ALA A 276 4.20 -17.15 -4.78
N LEU A 277 3.80 -18.27 -4.19
CA LEU A 277 4.76 -19.25 -3.62
C LEU A 277 5.73 -19.77 -4.66
N MET A 278 5.26 -20.00 -5.89
CA MET A 278 6.11 -20.52 -6.97
C MET A 278 7.19 -19.54 -7.40
N ARG A 279 6.97 -18.25 -7.17
CA ARG A 279 7.97 -17.21 -7.43
C ARG A 279 8.99 -17.11 -6.28
N LYS A 280 8.49 -16.94 -5.07
CA LYS A 280 9.30 -16.88 -3.85
C LYS A 280 8.44 -17.21 -2.65
N PRO A 281 8.58 -18.37 -2.02
CA PRO A 281 7.82 -18.71 -0.84
C PRO A 281 8.22 -17.82 0.35
N VAL A 282 7.29 -17.64 1.29
CA VAL A 282 7.64 -17.34 2.67
C VAL A 282 8.21 -18.60 3.32
N ASP A 283 9.03 -18.45 4.37
CA ASP A 283 9.67 -19.61 5.01
C ASP A 283 8.71 -20.37 5.93
N ARG A 284 7.68 -19.67 6.44
CA ARG A 284 6.66 -20.24 7.30
C ARG A 284 5.29 -19.69 6.95
N ILE A 285 4.26 -20.51 7.09
CA ILE A 285 2.88 -20.10 6.98
C ILE A 285 2.03 -20.79 8.05
N GLY A 286 1.04 -20.09 8.56
CA GLY A 286 0.12 -20.64 9.53
C GLY A 286 -1.04 -19.70 9.82
N TYR A 287 -2.04 -20.19 10.55
CA TYR A 287 -3.14 -19.37 10.99
C TYR A 287 -2.67 -18.31 11.99
N GLY A 288 -2.98 -17.05 11.72
CA GLY A 288 -2.49 -15.92 12.49
C GLY A 288 -3.51 -15.24 13.40
N GLY A 289 -4.72 -15.78 13.52
CA GLY A 289 -5.80 -15.23 14.36
C GLY A 289 -5.88 -15.83 15.76
N TYR A 290 -6.98 -15.56 16.45
CA TYR A 290 -7.25 -16.14 17.77
C TYR A 290 -7.73 -17.58 17.65
N LEU A 291 -6.97 -18.53 18.18
CA LEU A 291 -7.33 -19.95 18.18
C LEU A 291 -8.68 -20.20 18.88
N SER A 292 -8.97 -19.45 19.94
CA SER A 292 -10.25 -19.55 20.66
C SER A 292 -11.48 -19.23 19.79
N LEU A 293 -11.31 -18.46 18.72
CA LEU A 293 -12.36 -18.23 17.72
C LEU A 293 -12.38 -19.34 16.67
N ALA A 294 -11.23 -19.67 16.11
CA ALA A 294 -11.10 -20.68 15.07
C ALA A 294 -11.62 -22.05 15.48
N TYR A 295 -11.38 -22.49 16.72
CA TYR A 295 -11.87 -23.78 17.23
C TYR A 295 -13.39 -23.93 17.28
N LYS A 296 -14.14 -22.84 17.18
CA LYS A 296 -15.59 -22.89 17.02
C LYS A 296 -16.05 -23.29 15.62
N PHE A 297 -15.13 -23.35 14.67
CA PHE A 297 -15.36 -23.65 13.25
C PHE A 297 -14.48 -24.85 12.81
N PRO A 298 -14.88 -26.08 13.13
CA PRO A 298 -14.05 -27.27 12.82
C PRO A 298 -13.67 -27.38 11.34
N GLY A 299 -14.60 -27.09 10.43
CA GLY A 299 -14.31 -27.13 8.99
C GLY A 299 -13.20 -26.15 8.57
N PHE A 300 -13.10 -25.00 9.23
CA PHE A 300 -12.01 -24.06 9.01
C PHE A 300 -10.68 -24.61 9.53
N VAL A 301 -10.67 -25.22 10.72
CA VAL A 301 -9.45 -25.85 11.28
C VAL A 301 -8.95 -26.95 10.37
N ASP A 302 -9.83 -27.84 9.90
CA ASP A 302 -9.50 -28.92 8.96
C ASP A 302 -8.94 -28.36 7.64
N TYR A 303 -9.47 -27.23 7.19
CA TYR A 303 -8.96 -26.59 5.96
C TYR A 303 -7.57 -26.00 6.17
N ILE A 304 -7.31 -25.32 7.29
CA ILE A 304 -5.98 -24.78 7.61
C ILE A 304 -4.93 -25.88 7.73
N GLU A 305 -5.30 -27.04 8.27
CA GLU A 305 -4.40 -28.20 8.31
C GLU A 305 -4.00 -28.64 6.90
N LYS A 306 -4.96 -28.74 5.98
CA LYS A 306 -4.68 -29.05 4.56
C LYS A 306 -3.79 -28.00 3.91
N VAL A 307 -4.04 -26.71 4.16
CA VAL A 307 -3.17 -25.62 3.67
C VAL A 307 -1.75 -25.78 4.19
N ALA A 308 -1.58 -26.09 5.47
CA ALA A 308 -0.28 -26.28 6.07
C ALA A 308 0.47 -27.51 5.50
N GLU A 309 -0.24 -28.58 5.19
CA GLU A 309 0.34 -29.77 4.54
C GLU A 309 0.76 -29.46 3.11
N GLU A 310 -0.10 -28.86 2.32
CA GLU A 310 0.21 -28.43 0.94
C GLU A 310 1.39 -27.46 0.91
N PHE A 311 1.43 -26.49 1.83
CA PHE A 311 2.55 -25.57 1.94
C PHE A 311 3.88 -26.27 2.25
N ARG A 312 3.89 -27.22 3.18
CA ARG A 312 5.10 -27.99 3.50
C ARG A 312 5.62 -28.78 2.29
N GLU A 313 4.70 -29.36 1.52
CA GLU A 313 5.06 -30.07 0.29
C GLU A 313 5.67 -29.12 -0.75
N ILE A 314 5.01 -27.97 -1.01
CA ILE A 314 5.52 -26.96 -1.93
C ILE A 314 6.88 -26.45 -1.45
N TYR A 315 6.98 -26.04 -0.20
CA TYR A 315 8.20 -25.49 0.37
C TYR A 315 9.35 -26.51 0.37
N GLY A 316 9.07 -27.77 0.69
CA GLY A 316 10.06 -28.85 0.63
C GLY A 316 10.66 -29.05 -0.76
N ASN A 317 9.89 -28.76 -1.80
CA ASN A 317 10.34 -28.88 -3.18
C ASN A 317 11.06 -27.62 -3.72
N ILE A 318 10.66 -26.41 -3.31
CA ILE A 318 11.14 -25.16 -3.91
C ILE A 318 11.78 -24.17 -2.94
N GLY A 319 11.68 -24.36 -1.62
CA GLY A 319 12.07 -23.37 -0.60
C GLY A 319 13.52 -22.89 -0.70
N GLY A 320 14.43 -23.72 -1.15
CA GLY A 320 15.83 -23.38 -1.40
C GLY A 320 16.15 -22.91 -2.82
N SER A 321 15.16 -22.83 -3.69
CA SER A 321 15.34 -22.53 -5.11
C SER A 321 15.05 -21.05 -5.38
N ARG A 322 15.71 -20.50 -6.39
CA ARG A 322 15.33 -19.23 -6.98
C ARG A 322 14.82 -19.48 -8.39
N PRO A 323 13.60 -19.06 -8.72
CA PRO A 323 13.13 -19.19 -10.09
C PRO A 323 14.02 -18.35 -11.00
N PHE A 324 14.39 -18.92 -12.13
CA PHE A 324 15.09 -18.19 -13.19
C PHE A 324 14.05 -17.67 -14.18
N CYS A 325 14.12 -16.40 -14.47
CA CYS A 325 13.34 -15.78 -15.53
C CYS A 325 14.28 -15.05 -16.48
N GLY A 326 14.06 -15.25 -17.78
CA GLY A 326 14.80 -14.53 -18.83
C GLY A 326 14.25 -13.15 -19.12
N LEU A 327 13.30 -12.64 -18.34
CA LEU A 327 12.64 -11.36 -18.55
C LEU A 327 12.57 -10.57 -17.25
N LYS A 328 13.04 -9.32 -17.27
CA LYS A 328 13.01 -8.41 -16.13
C LYS A 328 12.11 -7.22 -16.41
N ALA A 329 11.09 -7.05 -15.57
CA ALA A 329 10.19 -5.91 -15.60
C ALA A 329 10.48 -4.95 -14.42
N ALA A 330 10.58 -3.66 -14.72
CA ALA A 330 10.68 -2.61 -13.72
C ALA A 330 9.33 -1.91 -13.53
N VAL A 331 8.77 -1.98 -12.34
CA VAL A 331 7.60 -1.18 -11.97
C VAL A 331 8.07 0.21 -11.57
N LEU A 332 7.69 1.20 -12.37
CA LEU A 332 8.08 2.61 -12.17
C LEU A 332 7.07 3.31 -11.28
N ASN A 333 7.52 3.85 -10.16
CA ASN A 333 6.73 4.69 -9.27
C ASN A 333 7.61 5.75 -8.59
N CYS A 334 7.02 6.72 -7.89
CA CYS A 334 7.81 7.79 -7.23
C CYS A 334 8.73 7.30 -6.11
N TRP A 335 8.50 6.11 -5.57
CA TRP A 335 9.23 5.59 -4.41
C TRP A 335 10.35 4.61 -4.77
N GLY A 336 10.33 4.04 -5.97
CA GLY A 336 11.32 3.07 -6.44
C GLY A 336 11.36 1.76 -5.66
N LYS A 337 10.25 1.38 -5.03
CA LYS A 337 10.16 0.19 -4.20
C LYS A 337 8.75 -0.37 -4.18
N LEU A 338 8.64 -1.63 -3.79
CA LEU A 338 7.36 -2.25 -3.54
C LEU A 338 6.71 -1.56 -2.34
N ARG A 339 5.65 -0.85 -2.62
CA ARG A 339 4.92 -0.11 -1.62
C ARG A 339 3.44 -0.36 -1.80
N SER A 340 2.91 -1.20 -0.96
CA SER A 340 1.47 -1.44 -0.86
C SER A 340 0.89 -0.70 0.32
N TRP A 341 1.50 0.39 0.68
CA TRP A 341 1.06 1.06 1.83
C TRP A 341 -0.37 1.53 1.68
N GLN A 342 -1.21 0.98 2.51
CA GLN A 342 -2.61 1.31 2.61
C GLN A 342 -2.80 2.03 3.94
N PRO A 343 -2.95 3.34 3.92
CA PRO A 343 -2.91 4.17 5.12
C PRO A 343 -4.11 3.99 6.04
N TYR A 344 -5.10 3.25 5.62
CA TYR A 344 -6.45 3.29 6.17
C TYR A 344 -6.96 1.91 6.55
N MET A 345 -6.08 0.95 6.63
CA MET A 345 -6.55 -0.40 6.50
C MET A 345 -6.36 -1.24 7.74
N VAL A 346 -7.06 -0.92 8.78
CA VAL A 346 -7.40 -1.93 9.78
C VAL A 346 -8.89 -2.04 9.80
N ALA A 347 -9.41 -3.26 9.69
CA ALA A 347 -10.80 -3.60 9.85
C ALA A 347 -11.80 -2.52 9.34
N HIS A 348 -12.56 -2.80 8.32
CA HIS A 348 -13.58 -1.91 7.73
C HIS A 348 -13.07 -0.75 6.90
N ALA A 349 -11.85 -0.81 6.45
CA ALA A 349 -11.29 0.23 5.62
C ALA A 349 -11.97 0.32 4.27
N LEU A 350 -12.12 1.54 3.83
CA LEU A 350 -12.57 1.83 2.48
C LEU A 350 -11.37 1.73 1.55
N TRP A 351 -11.49 0.90 0.53
CA TRP A 351 -10.50 0.83 -0.53
C TRP A 351 -10.58 2.09 -1.39
N TYR A 352 -9.43 2.73 -1.63
CA TYR A 352 -9.37 3.82 -2.59
C TYR A 352 -9.23 3.24 -4.00
N LYS A 353 -10.20 3.51 -4.85
CA LYS A 353 -10.22 3.07 -6.25
C LYS A 353 -8.95 3.44 -7.02
N GLN A 354 -8.34 4.57 -6.66
CA GLN A 354 -7.07 5.03 -7.26
C GLN A 354 -5.90 4.04 -7.09
N THR A 355 -6.02 3.09 -6.18
CA THR A 355 -4.97 2.09 -5.95
C THR A 355 -5.20 0.82 -6.76
N TYR A 356 -6.40 0.57 -7.25
CA TYR A 356 -6.80 -0.72 -7.83
C TYR A 356 -5.93 -1.13 -9.01
N THR A 357 -5.70 -0.24 -9.95
CA THR A 357 -4.88 -0.52 -11.12
C THR A 357 -3.44 -0.89 -10.76
N TYR A 358 -2.84 -0.20 -9.79
CA TYR A 358 -1.50 -0.51 -9.32
C TYR A 358 -1.45 -1.86 -8.60
N PHE A 359 -2.39 -2.13 -7.71
CA PHE A 359 -2.48 -3.41 -7.02
C PHE A 359 -2.84 -4.55 -7.97
N GLY A 360 -3.66 -4.31 -8.99
CA GLY A 360 -3.94 -5.28 -10.04
C GLY A 360 -2.66 -5.72 -10.77
N ILE A 361 -1.77 -4.79 -11.07
CA ILE A 361 -0.44 -5.11 -11.62
C ILE A 361 0.39 -5.94 -10.64
N LEU A 362 0.46 -5.56 -9.37
CA LEU A 362 1.23 -6.32 -8.38
C LEU A 362 0.69 -7.74 -8.22
N GLU A 363 -0.63 -7.90 -8.22
CA GLU A 363 -1.28 -9.19 -8.14
C GLU A 363 -1.02 -10.04 -9.40
N ALA A 364 -1.14 -9.48 -10.59
CA ALA A 364 -0.84 -10.16 -11.84
C ALA A 364 0.62 -10.62 -11.91
N LEU A 365 1.55 -9.77 -11.52
CA LEU A 365 2.99 -10.07 -11.55
C LEU A 365 3.42 -11.05 -10.44
N SER A 366 2.68 -11.15 -9.34
CA SER A 366 3.07 -11.99 -8.20
C SER A 366 3.13 -13.47 -8.55
N GLY A 367 2.32 -13.93 -9.50
CA GLY A 367 2.31 -15.31 -10.02
C GLY A 367 2.99 -15.48 -11.39
N ALA A 368 3.50 -14.41 -11.98
CA ALA A 368 4.12 -14.46 -13.29
C ALA A 368 5.59 -14.92 -13.21
N GLY A 369 6.03 -15.64 -14.23
CA GLY A 369 7.44 -16.05 -14.38
C GLY A 369 8.33 -14.92 -14.87
N VAL A 370 8.19 -13.72 -14.30
CA VAL A 370 8.94 -12.52 -14.67
C VAL A 370 9.72 -12.05 -13.45
N ASP A 371 10.96 -11.66 -13.64
CA ASP A 371 11.73 -11.01 -12.58
C ASP A 371 11.27 -9.55 -12.46
N VAL A 372 10.79 -9.16 -11.29
CA VAL A 372 10.18 -7.84 -11.06
C VAL A 372 11.03 -7.05 -10.10
N VAL A 373 11.46 -5.89 -10.55
CA VAL A 373 12.16 -4.87 -9.77
C VAL A 373 11.34 -3.58 -9.71
N PHE A 374 11.74 -2.67 -8.84
CA PHE A 374 11.09 -1.37 -8.69
C PHE A 374 12.09 -0.28 -9.00
N MET A 375 11.64 0.79 -9.63
CA MET A 375 12.46 1.90 -10.05
C MET A 375 11.73 3.22 -9.79
N SER A 376 12.45 4.23 -9.30
CA SER A 376 11.92 5.58 -9.14
C SER A 376 12.28 6.48 -10.34
N PHE A 377 11.60 7.62 -10.41
CA PHE A 377 11.98 8.68 -11.37
C PHE A 377 13.35 9.27 -11.04
N ASP A 378 13.72 9.32 -9.76
CA ASP A 378 15.06 9.77 -9.34
C ASP A 378 16.16 8.79 -9.74
N ASP A 379 15.88 7.48 -9.76
CA ASP A 379 16.82 6.48 -10.30
C ASP A 379 17.08 6.73 -11.78
N ILE A 380 16.03 7.02 -12.55
CA ILE A 380 16.18 7.35 -13.98
C ILE A 380 17.02 8.62 -14.16
N ARG A 381 16.80 9.66 -13.36
CA ARG A 381 17.56 10.91 -13.43
C ARG A 381 19.04 10.71 -13.11
N SER A 382 19.33 9.95 -12.08
CA SER A 382 20.67 9.79 -11.55
C SER A 382 21.51 8.75 -12.30
N SER A 383 20.89 7.65 -12.72
CA SER A 383 21.60 6.47 -13.22
C SER A 383 21.11 5.96 -14.56
N GLY A 384 19.98 6.49 -15.05
CA GLY A 384 19.32 5.98 -16.25
C GLY A 384 18.54 4.68 -15.98
N ILE A 385 18.02 4.08 -17.04
CA ILE A 385 17.34 2.80 -16.99
C ILE A 385 18.40 1.69 -17.05
N PRO A 386 18.39 0.70 -16.10
CA PRO A 386 19.36 -0.38 -16.11
C PRO A 386 19.31 -1.22 -17.40
N GLU A 387 20.47 -1.61 -17.91
CA GLU A 387 20.60 -2.36 -19.18
C GLU A 387 19.94 -3.74 -19.16
N ASP A 388 19.74 -4.31 -17.96
CA ASP A 388 19.13 -5.60 -17.76
C ASP A 388 17.59 -5.55 -17.55
N VAL A 389 16.99 -4.38 -17.68
CA VAL A 389 15.53 -4.21 -17.70
C VAL A 389 15.03 -4.37 -19.12
N ASP A 390 14.06 -5.25 -19.31
CA ASP A 390 13.43 -5.50 -20.62
C ASP A 390 12.13 -4.69 -20.80
N VAL A 391 11.39 -4.49 -19.71
CA VAL A 391 10.07 -3.83 -19.72
C VAL A 391 9.95 -2.87 -18.56
N ILE A 392 9.43 -1.67 -18.84
CA ILE A 392 8.98 -0.72 -17.82
C ILE A 392 7.45 -0.80 -17.72
N ILE A 393 6.93 -0.90 -16.51
CA ILE A 393 5.49 -0.87 -16.23
C ILE A 393 5.18 0.39 -15.43
N ASN A 394 4.26 1.20 -15.92
CA ASN A 394 3.73 2.37 -15.20
C ASN A 394 2.22 2.24 -15.09
N ALA A 395 1.71 2.16 -13.88
CA ALA A 395 0.32 1.85 -13.58
C ALA A 395 -0.24 2.73 -12.47
N GLY A 396 -1.48 3.15 -12.59
CA GLY A 396 -2.19 3.92 -11.58
C GLY A 396 -2.96 5.09 -12.17
N ASP A 397 -3.69 5.77 -11.31
CA ASP A 397 -4.45 6.97 -11.67
C ASP A 397 -3.54 8.19 -11.75
N ALA A 398 -3.95 9.16 -12.54
CA ALA A 398 -3.23 10.43 -12.70
C ALA A 398 -2.99 11.15 -11.38
N GLY A 399 -1.83 11.78 -11.26
CA GLY A 399 -1.46 12.54 -10.08
C GLY A 399 -1.11 11.72 -8.85
N THR A 400 -1.10 10.39 -8.97
CA THR A 400 -0.69 9.49 -7.89
C THR A 400 0.82 9.21 -7.92
N ALA A 401 1.37 8.81 -6.80
CA ALA A 401 2.76 8.39 -6.70
C ALA A 401 3.07 7.14 -7.53
N TRP A 402 2.06 6.38 -7.92
CA TRP A 402 2.20 5.18 -8.75
C TRP A 402 2.34 5.50 -10.22
N SER A 403 1.48 6.37 -10.77
CA SER A 403 1.60 6.82 -12.16
C SER A 403 2.67 7.89 -12.37
N GLY A 404 2.99 8.68 -11.33
CA GLY A 404 4.09 9.65 -11.33
C GLY A 404 3.68 11.12 -11.45
N GLY A 405 2.48 11.43 -11.92
CA GLY A 405 1.99 12.81 -12.01
C GLY A 405 2.99 13.79 -12.63
N ASP A 406 3.34 14.84 -11.89
CA ASP A 406 4.24 15.91 -12.35
C ASP A 406 5.69 15.47 -12.65
N GLU A 407 6.10 14.27 -12.22
CA GLU A 407 7.40 13.70 -12.61
C GLU A 407 7.55 13.60 -14.14
N TRP A 408 6.42 13.40 -14.85
CA TRP A 408 6.39 13.35 -16.32
C TRP A 408 6.51 14.71 -17.02
N LEU A 409 6.57 15.82 -16.28
CA LEU A 409 6.94 17.14 -16.83
C LEU A 409 8.44 17.24 -17.09
N ASP A 410 9.23 16.33 -16.55
CA ASP A 410 10.68 16.30 -16.76
C ASP A 410 11.03 15.66 -18.10
N GLU A 411 11.58 16.47 -19.00
CA GLU A 411 12.02 16.02 -20.33
C GLU A 411 13.11 14.95 -20.28
N GLN A 412 13.92 14.91 -19.24
CA GLN A 412 14.95 13.88 -19.06
C GLN A 412 14.29 12.51 -18.89
N ILE A 413 13.23 12.43 -18.07
CA ILE A 413 12.47 11.20 -17.83
C ILE A 413 11.80 10.73 -19.12
N VAL A 414 11.04 11.63 -19.76
CA VAL A 414 10.30 11.31 -21.00
C VAL A 414 11.26 10.84 -22.09
N THR A 415 12.40 11.54 -22.26
CA THR A 415 13.42 11.18 -23.25
C THR A 415 14.09 9.84 -22.93
N ALA A 416 14.40 9.57 -21.66
CA ALA A 416 15.03 8.32 -21.26
C ALA A 416 14.12 7.11 -21.57
N VAL A 417 12.84 7.20 -21.22
CA VAL A 417 11.88 6.11 -21.48
C VAL A 417 11.62 5.94 -22.99
N ARG A 418 11.46 7.04 -23.74
CA ARG A 418 11.33 6.97 -25.21
C ARG A 418 12.53 6.29 -25.85
N ARG A 419 13.75 6.67 -25.46
CA ARG A 419 14.97 6.06 -25.97
C ARG A 419 15.03 4.57 -25.66
N PHE A 420 14.71 4.19 -24.42
CA PHE A 420 14.68 2.81 -24.00
C PHE A 420 13.76 1.96 -24.89
N VAL A 421 12.53 2.44 -25.16
CA VAL A 421 11.59 1.72 -26.04
C VAL A 421 12.07 1.76 -27.49
N TRP A 422 12.55 2.90 -27.97
CA TRP A 422 13.08 3.01 -29.33
C TRP A 422 14.21 2.01 -29.62
N GLU A 423 15.04 1.74 -28.64
CA GLU A 423 16.18 0.82 -28.71
C GLU A 423 15.78 -0.65 -28.53
N GLY A 424 14.52 -0.97 -28.24
CA GLY A 424 14.00 -2.33 -28.22
C GLY A 424 13.34 -2.75 -26.91
N GLY A 425 13.30 -1.89 -25.90
CA GLY A 425 12.60 -2.15 -24.64
C GLY A 425 11.07 -2.12 -24.81
N GLY A 426 10.35 -2.64 -23.81
CA GLY A 426 8.91 -2.59 -23.73
C GLY A 426 8.42 -1.55 -22.72
N PHE A 427 7.29 -0.88 -23.00
CA PHE A 427 6.61 -0.03 -22.04
C PHE A 427 5.14 -0.45 -21.91
N VAL A 428 4.73 -0.83 -20.70
CA VAL A 428 3.34 -1.19 -20.39
C VAL A 428 2.72 -0.10 -19.53
N GLY A 429 1.74 0.58 -20.09
CA GLY A 429 0.96 1.59 -19.41
C GLY A 429 -0.41 1.06 -18.99
N VAL A 430 -0.80 1.25 -17.72
CA VAL A 430 -2.09 0.76 -17.19
C VAL A 430 -2.82 1.88 -16.46
N GLY A 431 -4.08 2.08 -16.82
CA GLY A 431 -4.91 3.14 -16.26
C GLY A 431 -4.57 4.51 -16.87
N GLU A 432 -3.90 5.37 -16.13
CA GLU A 432 -3.45 6.69 -16.56
C GLU A 432 -1.91 6.82 -16.52
N PRO A 433 -1.20 6.00 -17.32
CA PRO A 433 0.26 6.03 -17.33
C PRO A 433 0.78 7.34 -17.91
N SER A 434 1.87 7.83 -17.37
CA SER A 434 2.52 9.10 -17.80
C SER A 434 1.57 10.31 -17.87
N ALA A 435 0.51 10.32 -17.07
CA ALA A 435 -0.58 11.28 -17.18
C ALA A 435 -0.24 12.60 -16.46
N VAL A 436 -0.07 13.64 -17.24
CA VAL A 436 -0.02 15.04 -16.81
C VAL A 436 -0.34 15.95 -18.01
N GLN A 437 -1.19 16.93 -17.81
CA GLN A 437 -1.59 17.85 -18.88
C GLN A 437 -0.43 18.76 -19.30
N ARG A 438 0.11 18.57 -20.50
CA ARG A 438 1.12 19.43 -21.07
C ARG A 438 1.10 19.40 -22.61
N GLY A 439 1.19 20.56 -23.24
CA GLY A 439 1.39 20.66 -24.69
C GLY A 439 0.26 20.04 -25.53
N GLY A 440 -0.97 20.02 -25.02
CA GLY A 440 -2.10 19.42 -25.71
C GLY A 440 -2.15 17.89 -25.63
N ARG A 441 -1.29 17.27 -24.83
CA ARG A 441 -1.28 15.83 -24.52
C ARG A 441 -1.58 15.58 -23.07
N TYR A 442 -2.16 14.44 -22.79
CA TYR A 442 -2.39 13.97 -21.43
C TYR A 442 -1.42 12.86 -21.06
N PHE A 443 -1.28 11.83 -21.88
CA PHE A 443 -0.20 10.85 -21.72
C PHE A 443 1.08 11.41 -22.35
N GLN A 444 2.10 11.68 -21.53
CA GLN A 444 3.36 12.22 -22.04
C GLN A 444 4.12 11.21 -22.93
N LEU A 445 3.78 9.93 -22.82
CA LEU A 445 4.25 8.84 -23.68
C LEU A 445 3.17 8.37 -24.67
N ALA A 446 2.25 9.25 -25.07
CA ALA A 446 1.19 8.92 -26.02
C ALA A 446 1.73 8.37 -27.35
N ASP A 447 2.86 8.89 -27.82
CA ASP A 447 3.54 8.41 -29.03
C ASP A 447 4.12 6.99 -28.87
N VAL A 448 4.55 6.61 -27.67
CA VAL A 448 5.01 5.25 -27.36
C VAL A 448 3.83 4.29 -27.26
N LEU A 449 2.74 4.72 -26.63
CA LEU A 449 1.55 3.90 -26.38
C LEU A 449 0.61 3.81 -27.60
N GLY A 450 0.71 4.74 -28.56
CA GLY A 450 -0.23 4.87 -29.66
C GLY A 450 -1.61 5.39 -29.28
N VAL A 451 -1.78 5.81 -28.04
CA VAL A 451 -3.05 6.30 -27.48
C VAL A 451 -2.84 7.55 -26.63
N ASP A 452 -3.88 8.37 -26.51
CA ASP A 452 -3.96 9.48 -25.57
C ASP A 452 -5.35 9.54 -24.94
N LYS A 453 -5.51 10.32 -23.88
CA LYS A 453 -6.77 10.50 -23.19
C LYS A 453 -7.28 11.94 -23.33
N GLU A 454 -8.58 12.07 -23.61
CA GLU A 454 -9.21 13.38 -23.64
C GLU A 454 -9.59 13.88 -22.25
N GLN A 455 -9.39 15.16 -22.07
CA GLN A 455 -9.79 15.87 -20.87
C GLN A 455 -11.03 16.72 -21.15
N GLY A 456 -12.17 16.31 -20.61
CA GLY A 456 -13.37 17.13 -20.54
C GLY A 456 -14.38 16.89 -21.64
N PHE A 457 -14.22 17.42 -22.81
CA PHE A 457 -15.23 17.30 -23.86
C PHE A 457 -14.84 16.23 -24.87
N PRO A 458 -15.71 15.27 -25.17
CA PRO A 458 -15.53 14.45 -26.36
C PRO A 458 -15.63 15.39 -27.57
N LEU A 459 -14.50 15.79 -28.09
CA LEU A 459 -14.41 16.80 -29.17
C LEU A 459 -14.79 16.21 -30.52
N SER A 460 -14.78 14.90 -30.65
CA SER A 460 -15.09 14.22 -31.89
C SER A 460 -15.57 12.78 -31.65
N THR A 461 -16.60 12.39 -32.37
CA THR A 461 -17.02 10.99 -32.48
C THR A 461 -16.24 10.23 -33.55
N ASP A 462 -15.45 10.92 -34.35
CA ASP A 462 -14.71 10.36 -35.49
C ASP A 462 -13.21 10.29 -35.18
N LYS A 463 -12.84 9.96 -33.93
CA LYS A 463 -11.47 9.70 -33.61
C LYS A 463 -11.00 8.41 -34.24
N TYR A 464 -9.70 8.35 -34.50
CA TYR A 464 -9.05 7.27 -35.22
C TYR A 464 -9.51 5.90 -34.68
N HIS A 465 -10.04 5.09 -35.59
CA HIS A 465 -10.40 3.73 -35.29
C HIS A 465 -9.24 2.82 -35.66
N VAL A 466 -8.79 2.04 -34.72
CA VAL A 466 -7.83 0.98 -34.99
C VAL A 466 -8.59 -0.25 -35.46
N THR A 467 -8.13 -0.84 -36.54
CA THR A 467 -8.66 -2.12 -36.97
C THR A 467 -8.22 -3.18 -35.97
N GLN A 468 -9.18 -3.87 -35.37
CA GLN A 468 -8.90 -5.01 -34.50
C GLN A 468 -8.11 -6.05 -35.28
N ALA A 469 -6.95 -6.45 -34.78
CA ALA A 469 -6.19 -7.52 -35.40
C ALA A 469 -6.92 -8.85 -35.25
N ASP A 470 -7.10 -9.58 -36.34
CA ASP A 470 -7.75 -10.89 -36.34
C ASP A 470 -7.00 -11.90 -35.46
N SER A 471 -5.68 -11.74 -35.35
CA SER A 471 -4.82 -12.52 -34.48
C SER A 471 -3.58 -11.75 -34.07
N HIS A 472 -3.30 -11.73 -32.79
CA HIS A 472 -2.05 -11.16 -32.24
C HIS A 472 -1.59 -12.02 -31.07
N PHE A 473 -0.28 -12.18 -30.88
CA PHE A 473 0.25 -13.06 -29.83
C PHE A 473 -0.21 -12.68 -28.42
N ILE A 474 -0.45 -11.38 -28.15
CA ILE A 474 -0.98 -10.91 -26.85
C ILE A 474 -2.40 -11.43 -26.59
N THR A 475 -3.19 -11.63 -27.63
CA THR A 475 -4.62 -11.97 -27.53
C THR A 475 -4.95 -13.37 -28.00
N GLN A 476 -3.97 -14.14 -28.50
CA GLN A 476 -4.21 -15.45 -29.11
C GLN A 476 -4.85 -16.45 -28.16
N ASP A 477 -4.51 -16.39 -26.87
CA ASP A 477 -5.01 -17.30 -25.84
C ASP A 477 -6.17 -16.70 -25.02
N VAL A 478 -6.62 -15.49 -25.36
CA VAL A 478 -7.76 -14.85 -24.70
C VAL A 478 -9.06 -15.35 -25.31
N PRO A 479 -10.01 -15.85 -24.49
CA PRO A 479 -11.31 -16.27 -24.97
C PRO A 479 -12.05 -15.13 -25.68
N ARG A 480 -12.87 -15.51 -26.65
CA ARG A 480 -13.80 -14.58 -27.33
C ARG A 480 -15.24 -14.97 -27.02
N ASP A 481 -16.10 -13.97 -26.90
CA ASP A 481 -17.52 -14.16 -26.73
C ASP A 481 -18.19 -14.56 -28.06
N GLU A 482 -19.52 -14.80 -28.05
CA GLU A 482 -20.31 -15.16 -29.22
C GLU A 482 -20.28 -14.10 -30.34
N SER A 483 -19.96 -12.86 -30.01
CA SER A 483 -19.80 -11.75 -30.96
C SER A 483 -18.38 -11.64 -31.53
N GLY A 484 -17.45 -12.47 -31.05
CA GLY A 484 -16.02 -12.44 -31.42
C GLY A 484 -15.19 -11.45 -30.67
N ARG A 485 -15.71 -10.78 -29.62
CA ARG A 485 -14.96 -9.85 -28.77
C ARG A 485 -14.13 -10.60 -27.76
N LEU A 486 -12.97 -10.05 -27.43
CA LEU A 486 -12.13 -10.58 -26.37
C LEU A 486 -12.84 -10.48 -25.01
N VAL A 487 -12.82 -11.59 -24.26
CA VAL A 487 -13.32 -11.62 -22.88
C VAL A 487 -12.18 -11.19 -21.96
N LEU A 488 -12.10 -9.89 -21.71
CA LEU A 488 -11.11 -9.27 -20.83
C LEU A 488 -11.83 -8.45 -19.78
N ASP A 489 -11.34 -8.52 -18.55
CA ASP A 489 -11.81 -7.68 -17.45
C ASP A 489 -10.81 -6.54 -17.21
N PHE A 490 -11.25 -5.34 -17.46
CA PHE A 490 -10.47 -4.12 -17.22
C PHE A 490 -10.88 -3.41 -15.93
N GLY A 491 -11.73 -4.03 -15.12
CA GLY A 491 -12.35 -3.36 -13.98
C GLY A 491 -13.24 -2.19 -14.43
N GLU A 492 -13.18 -1.07 -13.74
CA GLU A 492 -13.90 0.14 -14.17
C GLU A 492 -13.31 0.79 -15.43
N GLY A 493 -12.14 0.40 -15.88
CA GLY A 493 -11.41 0.86 -17.06
C GLY A 493 -11.38 2.39 -17.26
N MET A 494 -10.28 2.93 -17.76
CA MET A 494 -10.22 4.35 -18.10
C MET A 494 -11.10 4.68 -19.28
N LYS A 495 -11.79 5.81 -19.20
CA LYS A 495 -12.65 6.33 -20.26
C LYS A 495 -11.96 7.45 -21.04
N ASN A 496 -12.53 7.75 -22.21
CA ASN A 496 -12.07 8.82 -23.11
C ASN A 496 -10.64 8.60 -23.65
N VAL A 497 -10.18 7.36 -23.73
CA VAL A 497 -8.91 6.99 -24.35
C VAL A 497 -9.16 6.70 -25.84
N TYR A 498 -8.32 7.27 -26.69
CA TYR A 498 -8.43 7.17 -28.14
C TYR A 498 -7.09 6.85 -28.80
N ALA A 499 -7.11 6.16 -29.94
CA ALA A 499 -5.94 5.87 -30.73
C ALA A 499 -5.47 7.10 -31.51
N LEU A 500 -4.15 7.33 -31.56
CA LEU A 500 -3.54 8.45 -32.26
C LEU A 500 -3.47 8.25 -33.77
N GLY A 501 -3.46 7.01 -34.24
CA GLY A 501 -3.34 6.68 -35.65
C GLY A 501 -3.72 5.24 -35.96
N THR A 502 -3.46 4.82 -37.19
CA THR A 502 -3.78 3.48 -37.71
C THR A 502 -2.61 2.50 -37.62
N ASP A 503 -1.50 2.92 -37.07
CA ASP A 503 -0.29 2.11 -36.87
C ASP A 503 -0.28 1.34 -35.55
N THR A 504 -1.32 1.48 -34.75
CA THR A 504 -1.56 0.65 -33.57
C THR A 504 -1.94 -0.77 -34.01
N GLU A 505 -1.18 -1.77 -33.57
CA GLU A 505 -1.33 -3.15 -34.05
C GLU A 505 -2.56 -3.86 -33.49
N ILE A 506 -2.97 -3.53 -32.25
CA ILE A 506 -4.16 -4.05 -31.60
C ILE A 506 -4.96 -2.88 -31.06
N GLY A 507 -6.28 -2.98 -31.20
CA GLY A 507 -7.18 -2.12 -30.48
C GLY A 507 -8.41 -2.92 -30.09
N GLU A 508 -8.66 -3.06 -28.83
CA GLU A 508 -9.94 -3.53 -28.31
C GLU A 508 -10.73 -2.33 -27.84
N TYR A 509 -11.95 -2.21 -28.35
CA TYR A 509 -12.83 -1.07 -28.10
C TYR A 509 -14.12 -1.50 -27.42
N SER A 510 -14.56 -0.70 -26.47
CA SER A 510 -15.91 -0.71 -25.97
C SER A 510 -16.44 0.71 -25.99
N ASP A 511 -17.64 0.93 -26.53
CA ASP A 511 -18.28 2.25 -26.61
C ASP A 511 -17.37 3.35 -27.23
N HIS A 512 -16.62 3.00 -28.26
CA HIS A 512 -15.66 3.87 -28.96
C HIS A 512 -14.40 4.24 -28.17
N GLU A 513 -14.13 3.57 -27.07
CA GLU A 513 -12.94 3.80 -26.23
C GLU A 513 -11.94 2.66 -26.37
N VAL A 514 -10.64 2.99 -26.30
CA VAL A 514 -9.57 1.99 -26.37
C VAL A 514 -9.34 1.41 -24.99
N HIS A 515 -9.50 0.10 -24.87
CA HIS A 515 -9.23 -0.61 -23.63
C HIS A 515 -7.90 -1.38 -23.62
N LEU A 516 -7.50 -1.85 -24.79
CA LEU A 516 -6.21 -2.52 -25.01
C LEU A 516 -5.62 -2.02 -26.32
N SER A 517 -4.35 -1.65 -26.29
CA SER A 517 -3.61 -1.37 -27.52
C SER A 517 -2.18 -1.90 -27.44
N ALA A 518 -1.59 -2.18 -28.60
CA ALA A 518 -0.16 -2.38 -28.77
C ALA A 518 0.32 -1.54 -29.96
N HIS A 519 1.41 -0.83 -29.77
CA HIS A 519 1.92 0.14 -30.71
C HIS A 519 3.44 -0.02 -30.90
N PRO A 520 3.91 -0.16 -32.15
CA PRO A 520 5.35 -0.21 -32.42
C PRO A 520 6.00 1.17 -32.20
N TYR A 521 7.14 1.20 -31.53
CA TYR A 521 7.93 2.41 -31.35
C TYR A 521 9.41 2.12 -31.50
N GLY A 522 10.00 2.51 -32.61
CA GLY A 522 11.35 2.12 -32.95
C GLY A 522 11.50 0.61 -33.11
N ARG A 523 12.42 0.00 -32.33
CA ARG A 523 12.59 -1.45 -32.25
C ARG A 523 11.75 -2.11 -31.15
N GLY A 524 11.20 -1.31 -30.26
CA GLY A 524 10.39 -1.76 -29.13
C GLY A 524 8.89 -1.56 -29.34
N ARG A 525 8.15 -1.61 -28.26
CA ARG A 525 6.69 -1.56 -28.30
C ARG A 525 6.10 -0.98 -27.04
N GLY A 526 5.06 -0.16 -27.19
CA GLY A 526 4.19 0.28 -26.11
C GLY A 526 2.92 -0.58 -26.07
N VAL A 527 2.45 -0.91 -24.87
CA VAL A 527 1.17 -1.58 -24.63
C VAL A 527 0.37 -0.75 -23.65
N TYR A 528 -0.89 -0.52 -23.93
CA TYR A 528 -1.83 0.16 -23.07
C TYR A 528 -2.94 -0.77 -22.62
N LEU A 529 -3.29 -0.68 -21.34
CA LEU A 529 -4.44 -1.34 -20.72
C LEU A 529 -5.26 -0.29 -19.97
N ALA A 530 -6.57 -0.25 -20.21
CA ALA A 530 -7.46 0.73 -19.57
C ALA A 530 -7.53 0.60 -18.04
N GLY A 531 -7.24 -0.55 -17.51
CA GLY A 531 -7.21 -0.85 -16.08
C GLY A 531 -6.98 -2.33 -15.83
N LEU A 532 -6.77 -2.69 -14.59
CA LEU A 532 -6.79 -4.05 -14.11
C LEU A 532 -7.57 -4.10 -12.80
N PRO A 533 -8.50 -5.04 -12.63
CA PRO A 533 -9.22 -5.18 -11.38
C PRO A 533 -8.25 -5.64 -10.29
N TYR A 534 -8.48 -5.16 -9.09
CA TYR A 534 -7.85 -5.73 -7.91
C TYR A 534 -8.69 -6.91 -7.44
N SER A 535 -8.13 -8.10 -7.49
CA SER A 535 -8.85 -9.35 -7.36
C SER A 535 -9.15 -9.75 -5.91
N HIS A 536 -9.71 -8.86 -5.15
CA HIS A 536 -10.24 -9.19 -3.82
C HIS A 536 -11.77 -9.37 -3.82
N GLU A 537 -12.40 -9.19 -4.96
CA GLU A 537 -13.84 -9.42 -5.12
C GLU A 537 -14.13 -10.62 -5.99
#